data_7c133173aade4940bf7f8cd7bcb345e4
#
_entry.id   7c133173aade4940bf7f8cd7bcb345e4
#
_cell.length_a   1.000
_cell.length_b   1.000
_cell.length_c   1.000
_cell.angle_alpha   90.00
_cell.angle_beta   90.00
_cell.angle_gamma   90.00
#
_symmetry.space_group_name_H-M   'P 1'
#
loop_
_entity.id
_entity.type
_entity.pdbx_description
1 polymer ?
#
loop_
_entity_poly.entity_id
_entity_poly.type
_entity_poly.pdbx_seq_one_letter_code
_entity_poly.pdbx_strand_id
1 'polypeptide(L)'
;MRRVYMDNAATTSLAPEVLEQMMPYLTDIYGNPSSVHSFGREAKAGVDKARQQLAKALNAELDEIIFTGCGTESDNTVLLGVAERYKSKGNHIITTNIEHHAILHTCEYLEKHGCEVTYLPVDENGMVTAEQVKNAIRDNTVLVSVMFANNEVGTIMPIAEIGKVCKEKGVFFHTYAVQAVGHVSIDVKAMNIDMLSLSAHKFHGPKGVGALYVRRGIRLPSHIMGGAQERGRRAGTENTAGIVGLGAAIELACSNMEENARRMTALRNRLMEGIEREIPYVKLNGHRTERLPNNVNYSIKFIEGESILLMLDMNGIAASSGSACTSGSLDPSHVLLALGLPHEIAHGSVRLTLGDDTTEEDVDYVIEVLKKTAERLRAMSPLYKG
;
A
#
# COMPACT_ATOMS: atom_id res chain seq x y z
N MET A 1 -16.66 23.20 -13.62
CA MET A 1 -15.89 23.17 -12.37
C MET A 1 -14.65 22.32 -12.63
N ARG A 2 -13.44 22.79 -12.28
CA ARG A 2 -12.21 21.98 -12.40
C ARG A 2 -12.32 20.76 -11.48
N ARG A 3 -11.84 19.61 -11.91
CA ARG A 3 -11.81 18.38 -11.11
C ARG A 3 -10.35 17.92 -10.99
N VAL A 4 -9.88 17.80 -9.75
CA VAL A 4 -8.51 17.36 -9.44
C VAL A 4 -8.60 16.17 -8.48
N TYR A 5 -8.01 15.03 -8.89
CA TYR A 5 -8.00 13.83 -8.06
C TYR A 5 -6.67 13.70 -7.33
N MET A 6 -6.69 13.94 -6.01
CA MET A 6 -5.54 13.87 -5.11
C MET A 6 -5.69 12.75 -4.06
N ASP A 7 -6.38 11.65 -4.42
CA ASP A 7 -6.60 10.50 -3.51
C ASP A 7 -6.14 9.16 -4.11
N ASN A 8 -5.01 9.19 -4.85
CA ASN A 8 -4.47 8.01 -5.52
C ASN A 8 -3.99 6.91 -4.54
N ALA A 9 -3.69 7.25 -3.29
CA ALA A 9 -3.40 6.25 -2.27
C ALA A 9 -4.64 5.43 -1.85
N ALA A 10 -5.86 5.95 -2.02
CA ALA A 10 -7.09 5.18 -1.80
C ALA A 10 -7.35 4.22 -2.95
N THR A 11 -7.31 4.70 -4.18
CA THR A 11 -7.42 3.91 -5.42
C THR A 11 -6.99 4.77 -6.61
N THR A 12 -6.56 4.15 -7.70
CA THR A 12 -6.28 4.84 -8.96
C THR A 12 -7.35 4.54 -10.01
N SER A 13 -7.41 5.36 -11.08
CA SER A 13 -8.15 5.03 -12.30
C SER A 13 -7.54 3.82 -12.98
N LEU A 14 -8.35 3.05 -13.70
CA LEU A 14 -7.85 2.01 -14.59
C LEU A 14 -7.20 2.70 -15.81
N ALA A 15 -5.95 2.36 -16.13
CA ALA A 15 -5.29 2.90 -17.31
C ALA A 15 -5.97 2.40 -18.59
N PRO A 16 -6.13 3.27 -19.64
CA PRO A 16 -6.72 2.85 -20.90
C PRO A 16 -6.02 1.65 -21.55
N GLU A 17 -4.69 1.63 -21.52
CA GLU A 17 -3.86 0.55 -22.07
C GLU A 17 -4.08 -0.77 -21.33
N VAL A 18 -4.34 -0.69 -20.03
CA VAL A 18 -4.68 -1.86 -19.19
C VAL A 18 -6.08 -2.37 -19.56
N LEU A 19 -7.05 -1.47 -19.72
CA LEU A 19 -8.40 -1.84 -20.15
C LEU A 19 -8.39 -2.54 -21.50
N GLU A 20 -7.62 -2.02 -22.48
CA GLU A 20 -7.47 -2.64 -23.81
C GLU A 20 -6.96 -4.09 -23.71
N GLN A 21 -5.99 -4.37 -22.82
CA GLN A 21 -5.48 -5.71 -22.61
C GLN A 21 -6.51 -6.64 -21.92
N MET A 22 -7.39 -6.08 -21.07
CA MET A 22 -8.43 -6.83 -20.37
C MET A 22 -9.61 -7.20 -21.27
N MET A 23 -10.00 -6.32 -22.19
CA MET A 23 -11.22 -6.44 -23.00
C MET A 23 -11.40 -7.79 -23.68
N PRO A 24 -10.39 -8.40 -24.35
CA PRO A 24 -10.54 -9.71 -24.97
C PRO A 24 -10.92 -10.81 -23.97
N TYR A 25 -10.45 -10.72 -22.72
CA TYR A 25 -10.72 -11.69 -21.67
C TYR A 25 -12.07 -11.49 -20.97
N LEU A 26 -12.75 -10.39 -21.26
CA LEU A 26 -14.13 -10.13 -20.82
C LEU A 26 -15.16 -10.58 -21.86
N THR A 27 -14.75 -10.79 -23.13
CA THR A 27 -15.64 -11.05 -24.27
C THR A 27 -15.29 -12.33 -25.01
N ASP A 28 -14.16 -12.39 -25.68
CA ASP A 28 -13.83 -13.43 -26.65
C ASP A 28 -13.07 -14.60 -26.05
N ILE A 29 -12.15 -14.31 -25.09
CA ILE A 29 -11.28 -15.31 -24.43
C ILE A 29 -11.86 -15.66 -23.04
N TYR A 30 -13.04 -16.24 -23.03
CA TYR A 30 -13.81 -16.54 -21.80
C TYR A 30 -13.58 -17.94 -21.24
N GLY A 31 -12.70 -18.76 -21.83
CA GLY A 31 -12.43 -20.13 -21.40
C GLY A 31 -11.89 -20.20 -19.97
N ASN A 32 -12.22 -21.27 -19.26
CA ASN A 32 -11.64 -21.52 -17.93
C ASN A 32 -10.16 -21.91 -18.10
N PRO A 33 -9.20 -21.21 -17.48
CA PRO A 33 -7.76 -21.49 -17.61
C PRO A 33 -7.35 -22.90 -17.19
N SER A 34 -8.19 -23.59 -16.39
CA SER A 34 -7.95 -24.98 -15.98
C SER A 34 -8.39 -26.01 -17.01
N SER A 35 -9.10 -25.61 -18.08
CA SER A 35 -9.61 -26.49 -19.10
C SER A 35 -8.56 -26.87 -20.15
N VAL A 36 -8.53 -28.15 -20.60
CA VAL A 36 -7.52 -28.66 -21.54
C VAL A 36 -7.79 -28.29 -23.01
N HIS A 37 -9.00 -27.85 -23.36
CA HIS A 37 -9.37 -27.47 -24.73
C HIS A 37 -8.80 -26.06 -25.09
N SER A 38 -8.87 -25.68 -26.37
CA SER A 38 -8.27 -24.44 -26.90
C SER A 38 -8.72 -23.19 -26.15
N PHE A 39 -10.00 -23.02 -25.85
CA PHE A 39 -10.53 -21.89 -25.11
C PHE A 39 -9.86 -21.72 -23.73
N GLY A 40 -9.65 -22.83 -23.01
CA GLY A 40 -8.96 -22.80 -21.72
C GLY A 40 -7.48 -22.48 -21.87
N ARG A 41 -6.81 -23.04 -22.89
CA ARG A 41 -5.38 -22.73 -23.13
C ARG A 41 -5.13 -21.29 -23.51
N GLU A 42 -6.03 -20.66 -24.29
CA GLU A 42 -5.96 -19.23 -24.64
C GLU A 42 -6.09 -18.35 -23.39
N ALA A 43 -7.08 -18.63 -22.55
CA ALA A 43 -7.24 -17.93 -21.26
C ALA A 43 -6.02 -18.13 -20.34
N LYS A 44 -5.50 -19.37 -20.28
CA LYS A 44 -4.31 -19.68 -19.48
C LYS A 44 -3.07 -18.94 -19.97
N ALA A 45 -2.89 -18.76 -21.27
CA ALA A 45 -1.77 -18.00 -21.83
C ALA A 45 -1.73 -16.55 -21.30
N GLY A 46 -2.90 -15.92 -21.15
CA GLY A 46 -3.00 -14.59 -20.53
C GLY A 46 -2.59 -14.58 -19.06
N VAL A 47 -3.05 -15.56 -18.28
CA VAL A 47 -2.65 -15.71 -16.86
C VAL A 47 -1.15 -15.95 -16.74
N ASP A 48 -0.58 -16.82 -17.58
CA ASP A 48 0.86 -17.12 -17.57
C ASP A 48 1.70 -15.89 -17.98
N LYS A 49 1.24 -15.10 -18.98
CA LYS A 49 1.87 -13.83 -19.36
C LYS A 49 1.87 -12.83 -18.20
N ALA A 50 0.74 -12.62 -17.53
CA ALA A 50 0.64 -11.73 -16.38
C ALA A 50 1.58 -12.16 -15.24
N ARG A 51 1.72 -13.46 -15.00
CA ARG A 51 2.67 -14.02 -14.04
C ARG A 51 4.12 -13.71 -14.40
N GLN A 52 4.47 -13.80 -15.69
CA GLN A 52 5.81 -13.44 -16.19
C GLN A 52 6.10 -11.94 -15.98
N GLN A 53 5.14 -11.07 -16.29
CA GLN A 53 5.26 -9.62 -16.11
C GLN A 53 5.50 -9.26 -14.65
N LEU A 54 4.73 -9.85 -13.74
CA LEU A 54 4.87 -9.62 -12.30
C LEU A 54 6.18 -10.19 -11.74
N ALA A 55 6.55 -11.42 -12.11
CA ALA A 55 7.81 -12.02 -11.69
C ALA A 55 9.02 -11.19 -12.15
N LYS A 56 9.00 -10.70 -13.39
CA LYS A 56 10.03 -9.79 -13.93
C LYS A 56 10.13 -8.49 -13.14
N ALA A 57 8.98 -7.87 -12.81
CA ALA A 57 8.93 -6.60 -12.08
C ALA A 57 9.51 -6.69 -10.66
N LEU A 58 9.41 -7.86 -10.01
CA LEU A 58 9.88 -8.11 -8.65
C LEU A 58 11.24 -8.81 -8.58
N ASN A 59 11.85 -9.20 -9.71
CA ASN A 59 12.99 -10.12 -9.79
C ASN A 59 12.73 -11.46 -9.10
N ALA A 60 11.50 -12.00 -9.27
CA ALA A 60 11.04 -13.27 -8.72
C ALA A 60 11.02 -14.40 -9.77
N GLU A 61 10.86 -15.65 -9.32
CA GLU A 61 10.57 -16.77 -10.19
C GLU A 61 9.05 -16.92 -10.42
N LEU A 62 8.65 -17.56 -11.53
CA LEU A 62 7.24 -17.72 -11.90
C LEU A 62 6.41 -18.50 -10.86
N ASP A 63 7.03 -19.47 -10.21
CA ASP A 63 6.39 -20.31 -9.21
C ASP A 63 6.31 -19.67 -7.82
N GLU A 64 6.91 -18.49 -7.66
CA GLU A 64 6.86 -17.69 -6.44
C GLU A 64 5.68 -16.70 -6.42
N ILE A 65 4.98 -16.53 -7.54
CA ILE A 65 3.81 -15.64 -7.65
C ILE A 65 2.52 -16.43 -7.44
N ILE A 66 1.61 -15.88 -6.65
CA ILE A 66 0.25 -16.37 -6.39
C ILE A 66 -0.72 -15.22 -6.63
N PHE A 67 -1.71 -15.38 -7.50
CA PHE A 67 -2.76 -14.39 -7.67
C PHE A 67 -3.80 -14.50 -6.56
N THR A 68 -4.22 -13.34 -6.05
CA THR A 68 -5.19 -13.18 -4.96
C THR A 68 -6.28 -12.19 -5.36
N GLY A 69 -7.33 -12.06 -4.56
CA GLY A 69 -8.39 -11.07 -4.79
C GLY A 69 -8.01 -9.64 -4.41
N CYS A 70 -7.03 -9.45 -3.52
CA CYS A 70 -6.55 -8.13 -3.08
C CYS A 70 -5.33 -8.26 -2.16
N GLY A 71 -4.73 -7.13 -1.78
CA GLY A 71 -3.64 -7.10 -0.80
C GLY A 71 -4.04 -7.68 0.56
N THR A 72 -5.26 -7.39 1.04
CA THR A 72 -5.76 -7.95 2.31
C THR A 72 -5.80 -9.48 2.32
N GLU A 73 -6.21 -10.12 1.21
CA GLU A 73 -6.17 -11.58 1.09
C GLU A 73 -4.72 -12.08 1.17
N SER A 74 -3.79 -11.39 0.50
CA SER A 74 -2.36 -11.72 0.54
C SER A 74 -1.79 -11.62 1.96
N ASP A 75 -2.07 -10.53 2.68
CA ASP A 75 -1.61 -10.31 4.05
C ASP A 75 -2.13 -11.37 5.00
N ASN A 76 -3.44 -11.66 4.93
CA ASN A 76 -4.06 -12.70 5.75
C ASN A 76 -3.46 -14.08 5.45
N THR A 77 -3.22 -14.39 4.15
CA THR A 77 -2.58 -15.66 3.76
C THR A 77 -1.20 -15.81 4.37
N VAL A 78 -0.42 -14.73 4.45
CA VAL A 78 0.91 -14.76 5.07
C VAL A 78 0.80 -14.95 6.58
N LEU A 79 0.10 -14.06 7.26
CA LEU A 79 0.06 -14.03 8.72
C LEU A 79 -0.54 -15.31 9.31
N LEU A 80 -1.74 -15.69 8.84
CA LEU A 80 -2.41 -16.91 9.27
C LEU A 80 -1.63 -18.15 8.83
N GLY A 81 -1.13 -18.17 7.59
CA GLY A 81 -0.40 -19.29 7.03
C GLY A 81 0.93 -19.57 7.74
N VAL A 82 1.69 -18.53 8.10
CA VAL A 82 2.94 -18.71 8.86
C VAL A 82 2.62 -19.16 10.29
N ALA A 83 1.66 -18.53 10.96
CA ALA A 83 1.26 -18.89 12.33
C ALA A 83 0.80 -20.35 12.41
N GLU A 84 0.05 -20.84 11.43
CA GLU A 84 -0.42 -22.22 11.39
C GLU A 84 0.73 -23.19 11.03
N ARG A 85 1.42 -22.94 9.92
CA ARG A 85 2.36 -23.91 9.32
C ARG A 85 3.65 -24.06 10.11
N TYR A 86 4.11 -22.96 10.71
CA TYR A 86 5.40 -22.90 11.41
C TYR A 86 5.27 -22.83 12.93
N LYS A 87 4.10 -23.17 13.47
CA LYS A 87 3.81 -23.20 14.92
C LYS A 87 4.84 -23.98 15.75
N SER A 88 5.41 -25.05 15.18
CA SER A 88 6.45 -25.85 15.84
C SER A 88 7.81 -25.14 15.94
N LYS A 89 8.04 -24.08 15.17
CA LYS A 89 9.26 -23.25 15.24
C LYS A 89 9.12 -22.11 16.25
N GLY A 90 7.89 -21.66 16.49
CA GLY A 90 7.58 -20.58 17.41
C GLY A 90 6.21 -19.98 17.11
N ASN A 91 5.83 -19.00 17.92
CA ASN A 91 4.54 -18.32 17.86
C ASN A 91 4.65 -16.80 17.97
N HIS A 92 5.86 -16.25 17.86
CA HIS A 92 6.09 -14.81 17.99
C HIS A 92 6.17 -14.15 16.60
N ILE A 93 5.42 -13.05 16.43
CA ILE A 93 5.36 -12.22 15.23
C ILE A 93 5.76 -10.79 15.62
N ILE A 94 6.57 -10.16 14.77
CA ILE A 94 6.95 -8.75 14.92
C ILE A 94 6.32 -7.97 13.79
N THR A 95 5.67 -6.85 14.12
CA THR A 95 5.10 -5.90 13.16
C THR A 95 5.29 -4.47 13.66
N THR A 96 4.76 -3.46 12.95
CA THR A 96 4.81 -2.06 13.41
C THR A 96 3.43 -1.58 13.85
N ASN A 97 3.38 -0.53 14.67
CA ASN A 97 2.13 0.06 15.13
C ASN A 97 1.46 0.98 14.10
N ILE A 98 2.05 1.14 12.90
CA ILE A 98 1.51 1.96 11.80
C ILE A 98 1.10 1.15 10.57
N GLU A 99 0.98 -0.17 10.71
CA GLU A 99 0.59 -1.05 9.62
C GLU A 99 -0.84 -0.77 9.13
N HIS A 100 -1.13 -1.24 7.91
CA HIS A 100 -2.49 -1.30 7.41
C HIS A 100 -3.35 -2.24 8.28
N HIS A 101 -4.64 -1.94 8.43
CA HIS A 101 -5.57 -2.74 9.24
C HIS A 101 -5.63 -4.22 8.86
N ALA A 102 -5.32 -4.58 7.60
CA ALA A 102 -5.20 -5.97 7.17
C ALA A 102 -4.11 -6.74 7.94
N ILE A 103 -3.04 -6.04 8.37
CA ILE A 103 -2.00 -6.60 9.23
C ILE A 103 -2.40 -6.53 10.70
N LEU A 104 -2.78 -5.33 11.19
CA LEU A 104 -3.07 -5.11 12.62
C LEU A 104 -4.20 -6.01 13.12
N HIS A 105 -5.36 -6.01 12.44
CA HIS A 105 -6.49 -6.83 12.89
C HIS A 105 -6.23 -8.34 12.77
N THR A 106 -5.40 -8.75 11.79
CA THR A 106 -4.98 -10.16 11.70
C THR A 106 -4.03 -10.52 12.84
N CYS A 107 -3.12 -9.61 13.22
CA CYS A 107 -2.26 -9.80 14.39
C CYS A 107 -3.08 -9.88 15.69
N GLU A 108 -4.05 -8.99 15.91
CA GLU A 108 -4.98 -9.03 17.04
C GLU A 108 -5.78 -10.35 17.10
N TYR A 109 -6.20 -10.86 15.93
CA TYR A 109 -6.84 -12.16 15.83
C TYR A 109 -5.89 -13.27 16.27
N LEU A 110 -4.64 -13.25 15.80
CA LEU A 110 -3.62 -14.25 16.13
C LEU A 110 -3.23 -14.23 17.61
N GLU A 111 -3.17 -13.05 18.27
CA GLU A 111 -2.96 -12.93 19.71
C GLU A 111 -4.04 -13.68 20.50
N LYS A 112 -5.32 -13.53 20.12
CA LYS A 112 -6.45 -14.24 20.72
C LYS A 112 -6.39 -15.76 20.49
N HIS A 113 -5.55 -16.21 19.54
CA HIS A 113 -5.37 -17.62 19.17
C HIS A 113 -3.99 -18.19 19.56
N GLY A 114 -3.29 -17.54 20.48
CA GLY A 114 -2.08 -18.06 21.13
C GLY A 114 -0.77 -17.68 20.48
N CYS A 115 -0.77 -16.71 19.57
CA CYS A 115 0.45 -16.05 19.10
C CYS A 115 0.84 -14.92 20.07
N GLU A 116 2.13 -14.59 20.08
CA GLU A 116 2.66 -13.39 20.70
C GLU A 116 2.95 -12.37 19.58
N VAL A 117 2.55 -11.12 19.76
CA VAL A 117 2.85 -10.07 18.78
C VAL A 117 3.60 -8.92 19.43
N THR A 118 4.70 -8.51 18.80
CA THR A 118 5.40 -7.28 19.16
C THR A 118 5.10 -6.21 18.11
N TYR A 119 4.44 -5.13 18.53
CA TYR A 119 4.20 -3.95 17.72
C TYR A 119 5.33 -2.94 17.96
N LEU A 120 6.24 -2.81 17.01
CA LEU A 120 7.36 -1.86 17.11
C LEU A 120 6.84 -0.43 17.03
N PRO A 121 7.23 0.43 17.98
CA PRO A 121 6.95 1.86 17.85
C PRO A 121 7.81 2.48 16.75
N VAL A 122 7.22 3.43 16.04
CA VAL A 122 7.93 4.26 15.05
C VAL A 122 8.42 5.56 15.68
N ASP A 123 9.35 6.23 15.00
CA ASP A 123 9.76 7.59 15.34
C ASP A 123 8.73 8.65 14.87
N GLU A 124 9.03 9.93 15.09
CA GLU A 124 8.18 11.06 14.69
C GLU A 124 7.98 11.18 13.16
N ASN A 125 8.81 10.50 12.37
CA ASN A 125 8.75 10.44 10.92
C ASN A 125 8.02 9.18 10.43
N GLY A 126 7.57 8.32 11.34
CA GLY A 126 6.90 7.06 11.02
C GLY A 126 7.86 5.96 10.54
N MET A 127 9.10 5.94 11.01
CA MET A 127 10.14 5.00 10.59
C MET A 127 10.50 4.03 11.72
N VAL A 128 10.78 2.77 11.39
CA VAL A 128 11.47 1.80 12.24
C VAL A 128 12.87 1.55 11.69
N THR A 129 13.79 1.19 12.58
CA THR A 129 15.17 0.84 12.20
C THR A 129 15.37 -0.67 12.18
N ALA A 130 16.32 -1.15 11.37
CA ALA A 130 16.72 -2.54 11.37
C ALA A 130 17.24 -3.02 12.75
N GLU A 131 17.84 -2.11 13.53
CA GLU A 131 18.31 -2.42 14.89
C GLU A 131 17.15 -2.63 15.88
N GLN A 132 16.03 -1.86 15.77
CA GLN A 132 14.83 -2.12 16.55
C GLN A 132 14.26 -3.52 16.24
N VAL A 133 14.18 -3.89 14.95
CA VAL A 133 13.74 -5.23 14.53
C VAL A 133 14.65 -6.30 15.10
N LYS A 134 15.97 -6.13 14.99
CA LYS A 134 16.98 -7.08 15.49
C LYS A 134 16.84 -7.33 16.99
N ASN A 135 16.60 -6.26 17.76
CA ASN A 135 16.48 -6.34 19.21
C ASN A 135 15.13 -6.93 19.66
N ALA A 136 14.10 -6.90 18.83
CA ALA A 136 12.80 -7.50 19.10
C ALA A 136 12.75 -9.00 18.75
N ILE A 137 13.67 -9.51 17.93
CA ILE A 137 13.72 -10.93 17.55
C ILE A 137 14.08 -11.79 18.77
N ARG A 138 13.27 -12.81 19.01
CA ARG A 138 13.40 -13.83 20.09
C ARG A 138 13.58 -15.20 19.45
N ASP A 139 13.94 -16.20 20.27
CA ASP A 139 14.14 -17.58 19.80
C ASP A 139 12.87 -18.21 19.21
N ASN A 140 11.68 -17.77 19.66
CA ASN A 140 10.37 -18.20 19.15
C ASN A 140 9.79 -17.26 18.06
N THR A 141 10.57 -16.30 17.53
CA THR A 141 10.10 -15.42 16.44
C THR A 141 10.10 -16.18 15.12
N VAL A 142 8.94 -16.21 14.45
CA VAL A 142 8.76 -16.89 13.16
C VAL A 142 8.59 -15.93 11.99
N LEU A 143 8.10 -14.71 12.23
CA LEU A 143 7.79 -13.73 11.20
C LEU A 143 8.09 -12.31 11.67
N VAL A 144 8.69 -11.53 10.78
CA VAL A 144 8.71 -10.07 10.82
C VAL A 144 7.87 -9.58 9.64
N SER A 145 6.86 -8.75 9.90
CA SER A 145 6.00 -8.14 8.90
C SER A 145 6.06 -6.62 9.04
N VAL A 146 6.70 -5.95 8.11
CA VAL A 146 6.84 -4.49 8.09
C VAL A 146 6.43 -3.97 6.72
N MET A 147 5.53 -2.98 6.70
CA MET A 147 5.09 -2.36 5.45
C MET A 147 6.27 -1.69 4.72
N PHE A 148 6.26 -1.75 3.39
CA PHE A 148 7.31 -1.14 2.57
C PHE A 148 7.27 0.38 2.65
N ALA A 149 6.07 0.93 2.53
CA ALA A 149 5.81 2.35 2.66
C ALA A 149 4.43 2.59 3.26
N ASN A 150 4.30 3.59 4.12
CA ASN A 150 3.05 3.89 4.77
C ASN A 150 2.08 4.61 3.83
N ASN A 151 0.85 4.13 3.76
CA ASN A 151 -0.22 4.64 2.88
C ASN A 151 -0.79 6.01 3.30
N GLU A 152 -0.55 6.44 4.54
CA GLU A 152 -1.04 7.71 5.05
C GLU A 152 0.02 8.79 4.95
N VAL A 153 1.17 8.57 5.57
CA VAL A 153 2.24 9.56 5.67
C VAL A 153 3.35 9.41 4.62
N GLY A 154 3.31 8.35 3.84
CA GLY A 154 4.22 8.13 2.71
C GLY A 154 5.62 7.65 3.06
N THR A 155 6.01 7.57 4.33
CA THR A 155 7.36 7.17 4.76
C THR A 155 7.72 5.78 4.23
N ILE A 156 8.90 5.65 3.62
CA ILE A 156 9.47 4.40 3.11
C ILE A 156 10.36 3.79 4.20
N MET A 157 10.16 2.51 4.48
CA MET A 157 10.93 1.76 5.48
C MET A 157 12.27 1.25 4.92
N PRO A 158 13.29 1.03 5.77
CA PRO A 158 14.59 0.48 5.38
C PRO A 158 14.50 -1.04 5.14
N ILE A 159 13.75 -1.44 4.10
CA ILE A 159 13.35 -2.83 3.83
C ILE A 159 14.57 -3.75 3.60
N ALA A 160 15.57 -3.28 2.86
CA ALA A 160 16.76 -4.08 2.56
C ALA A 160 17.58 -4.41 3.83
N GLU A 161 17.71 -3.43 4.73
CA GLU A 161 18.38 -3.58 6.02
C GLU A 161 17.60 -4.51 6.95
N ILE A 162 16.28 -4.38 6.99
CA ILE A 162 15.40 -5.26 7.77
C ILE A 162 15.46 -6.68 7.22
N GLY A 163 15.37 -6.86 5.90
CA GLY A 163 15.47 -8.16 5.24
C GLY A 163 16.83 -8.84 5.51
N LYS A 164 17.92 -8.08 5.53
CA LYS A 164 19.24 -8.59 5.91
C LYS A 164 19.26 -9.13 7.34
N VAL A 165 18.73 -8.37 8.30
CA VAL A 165 18.62 -8.79 9.71
C VAL A 165 17.78 -10.06 9.83
N CYS A 166 16.61 -10.12 9.20
CA CYS A 166 15.73 -11.29 9.24
C CYS A 166 16.42 -12.54 8.68
N LYS A 167 17.14 -12.40 7.55
CA LYS A 167 17.91 -13.49 6.95
C LYS A 167 19.02 -13.98 7.86
N GLU A 168 19.80 -13.08 8.48
CA GLU A 168 20.87 -13.43 9.43
C GLU A 168 20.33 -14.16 10.66
N LYS A 169 19.11 -13.83 11.10
CA LYS A 169 18.44 -14.44 12.25
C LYS A 169 17.62 -15.69 11.90
N GLY A 170 17.46 -16.02 10.61
CA GLY A 170 16.66 -17.17 10.17
C GLY A 170 15.16 -17.02 10.39
N VAL A 171 14.66 -15.79 10.47
CA VAL A 171 13.26 -15.42 10.65
C VAL A 171 12.67 -15.02 9.29
N PHE A 172 11.42 -15.41 8.99
CA PHE A 172 10.76 -14.99 7.75
C PHE A 172 10.48 -13.49 7.74
N PHE A 173 10.65 -12.89 6.55
CA PHE A 173 10.37 -11.48 6.34
C PHE A 173 9.25 -11.28 5.31
N HIS A 174 8.17 -10.66 5.74
CA HIS A 174 7.05 -10.21 4.92
C HIS A 174 7.02 -8.69 4.84
N THR A 175 6.67 -8.15 3.67
CA THR A 175 6.41 -6.72 3.50
C THR A 175 5.05 -6.49 2.82
N TYR A 176 4.22 -5.65 3.43
CA TYR A 176 3.05 -5.04 2.79
C TYR A 176 3.54 -3.96 1.83
N ALA A 177 3.57 -4.26 0.52
CA ALA A 177 4.13 -3.37 -0.49
C ALA A 177 3.07 -2.73 -1.41
N VAL A 178 1.81 -2.70 -0.96
CA VAL A 178 0.67 -2.23 -1.77
C VAL A 178 0.82 -0.78 -2.24
N GLN A 179 1.49 0.06 -1.48
CA GLN A 179 1.76 1.45 -1.87
C GLN A 179 3.11 1.64 -2.57
N ALA A 180 3.98 0.65 -2.54
CA ALA A 180 5.34 0.75 -3.08
C ALA A 180 5.44 0.20 -4.50
N VAL A 181 4.75 -0.92 -4.78
CA VAL A 181 4.75 -1.56 -6.10
C VAL A 181 4.23 -0.58 -7.16
N GLY A 182 4.99 -0.42 -8.24
CA GLY A 182 4.70 0.54 -9.32
C GLY A 182 5.20 1.96 -9.06
N HIS A 183 5.64 2.29 -7.84
CA HIS A 183 6.13 3.63 -7.48
C HIS A 183 7.61 3.68 -7.13
N VAL A 184 8.16 2.58 -6.60
CA VAL A 184 9.58 2.45 -6.26
C VAL A 184 10.11 1.09 -6.72
N SER A 185 11.42 1.03 -7.01
CA SER A 185 12.05 -0.22 -7.45
C SER A 185 12.10 -1.24 -6.32
N ILE A 186 11.66 -2.47 -6.60
CA ILE A 186 11.65 -3.58 -5.66
C ILE A 186 12.37 -4.78 -6.28
N ASP A 187 13.41 -5.26 -5.63
CA ASP A 187 14.10 -6.50 -5.94
C ASP A 187 14.01 -7.42 -4.72
N VAL A 188 13.11 -8.40 -4.79
CA VAL A 188 12.84 -9.28 -3.64
C VAL A 188 14.04 -10.12 -3.23
N LYS A 189 14.94 -10.43 -4.18
CA LYS A 189 16.17 -11.20 -3.91
C LYS A 189 17.23 -10.33 -3.23
N ALA A 190 17.50 -9.15 -3.79
CA ALA A 190 18.48 -8.21 -3.24
C ALA A 190 18.07 -7.70 -1.86
N MET A 191 16.78 -7.44 -1.65
CA MET A 191 16.22 -6.96 -0.37
C MET A 191 15.96 -8.07 0.65
N ASN A 192 16.24 -9.34 0.30
CA ASN A 192 15.99 -10.52 1.15
C ASN A 192 14.54 -10.62 1.65
N ILE A 193 13.58 -10.28 0.79
CA ILE A 193 12.16 -10.41 1.08
C ILE A 193 11.74 -11.86 0.87
N ASP A 194 11.04 -12.44 1.85
CA ASP A 194 10.51 -13.79 1.77
C ASP A 194 9.08 -13.84 1.23
N MET A 195 8.29 -12.82 1.56
CA MET A 195 6.89 -12.68 1.12
C MET A 195 6.56 -11.20 0.91
N LEU A 196 5.75 -10.91 -0.11
CA LEU A 196 5.35 -9.55 -0.45
C LEU A 196 3.91 -9.51 -0.94
N SER A 197 3.10 -8.62 -0.37
CA SER A 197 1.70 -8.39 -0.74
C SER A 197 1.55 -7.15 -1.61
N LEU A 198 0.75 -7.25 -2.69
CA LEU A 198 0.42 -6.13 -3.57
C LEU A 198 -1.04 -6.17 -4.06
N SER A 199 -1.53 -5.03 -4.58
CA SER A 199 -2.88 -4.89 -5.13
C SER A 199 -2.88 -4.01 -6.37
N ALA A 200 -3.48 -4.49 -7.46
CA ALA A 200 -3.38 -3.85 -8.77
C ALA A 200 -3.94 -2.42 -8.83
N HIS A 201 -5.01 -2.15 -8.09
CA HIS A 201 -5.69 -0.85 -8.13
C HIS A 201 -4.90 0.32 -7.52
N LYS A 202 -3.68 0.11 -7.05
CA LYS A 202 -2.79 1.15 -6.55
C LYS A 202 -1.80 1.67 -7.60
N PHE A 203 -1.69 0.97 -8.73
CA PHE A 203 -0.85 1.32 -9.87
C PHE A 203 -1.60 1.16 -11.20
N HIS A 204 -2.80 1.74 -11.28
CA HIS A 204 -3.65 1.81 -12.48
C HIS A 204 -4.12 0.48 -13.04
N GLY A 205 -4.12 -0.59 -12.22
CA GLY A 205 -4.73 -1.87 -12.51
C GLY A 205 -6.17 -1.96 -12.02
N PRO A 206 -6.86 -3.09 -12.32
CA PRO A 206 -8.24 -3.30 -11.90
C PRO A 206 -8.36 -3.55 -10.38
N LYS A 207 -9.51 -3.18 -9.82
CA LYS A 207 -9.92 -3.56 -8.47
C LYS A 207 -10.27 -5.06 -8.43
N GLY A 208 -10.19 -5.68 -7.26
CA GLY A 208 -10.58 -7.08 -7.09
C GLY A 208 -9.54 -8.10 -7.59
N VAL A 209 -8.29 -7.66 -7.73
CA VAL A 209 -7.13 -8.52 -8.00
C VAL A 209 -5.88 -7.99 -7.30
N GLY A 210 -5.11 -8.91 -6.75
CA GLY A 210 -3.81 -8.68 -6.15
C GLY A 210 -2.88 -9.86 -6.40
N ALA A 211 -1.73 -9.82 -5.79
CA ALA A 211 -0.81 -10.94 -5.81
C ALA A 211 0.00 -11.03 -4.52
N LEU A 212 0.45 -12.23 -4.24
CA LEU A 212 1.36 -12.57 -3.18
C LEU A 212 2.62 -13.19 -3.79
N TYR A 213 3.77 -12.59 -3.53
CA TYR A 213 5.06 -13.23 -3.73
C TYR A 213 5.39 -14.09 -2.50
N VAL A 214 5.81 -15.33 -2.74
CA VAL A 214 6.29 -16.26 -1.70
C VAL A 214 7.57 -16.92 -2.19
N ARG A 215 8.67 -16.65 -1.55
CA ARG A 215 9.99 -17.21 -1.90
C ARG A 215 9.94 -18.75 -1.93
N ARG A 216 10.57 -19.33 -2.95
CA ARG A 216 10.65 -20.78 -3.11
C ARG A 216 11.16 -21.47 -1.83
N GLY A 217 10.51 -22.56 -1.45
CA GLY A 217 10.80 -23.29 -0.22
C GLY A 217 9.91 -22.93 0.97
N ILE A 218 9.25 -21.77 0.97
CA ILE A 218 8.24 -21.42 1.97
C ILE A 218 6.90 -22.03 1.55
N ARG A 219 6.24 -22.70 2.48
CA ARG A 219 4.93 -23.34 2.23
C ARG A 219 3.90 -22.71 3.16
N LEU A 220 2.87 -22.14 2.56
CA LEU A 220 1.70 -21.63 3.25
C LEU A 220 0.50 -22.52 2.93
N PRO A 221 -0.36 -22.85 3.90
CA PRO A 221 -1.63 -23.51 3.63
C PRO A 221 -2.53 -22.58 2.82
N SER A 222 -3.41 -23.16 2.01
CA SER A 222 -4.45 -22.38 1.32
C SER A 222 -5.55 -22.00 2.30
N HIS A 223 -5.81 -20.71 2.44
CA HIS A 223 -6.94 -20.22 3.26
C HIS A 223 -8.25 -20.19 2.48
N ILE A 224 -8.19 -20.15 1.14
CA ILE A 224 -9.37 -20.33 0.30
C ILE A 224 -9.36 -21.78 -0.18
N MET A 225 -10.17 -22.60 0.46
CA MET A 225 -10.23 -24.04 0.22
C MET A 225 -11.09 -24.34 -1.01
N GLY A 226 -10.69 -25.33 -1.84
CA GLY A 226 -11.42 -25.73 -3.04
C GLY A 226 -10.55 -26.48 -4.04
N GLY A 227 -10.63 -26.10 -5.33
CA GLY A 227 -9.86 -26.71 -6.40
C GLY A 227 -8.36 -26.42 -6.35
N ALA A 228 -7.61 -26.99 -7.27
CA ALA A 228 -6.14 -26.93 -7.30
C ALA A 228 -5.59 -25.71 -8.08
N GLN A 229 -6.36 -24.64 -8.23
CA GLN A 229 -5.87 -23.41 -8.86
C GLN A 229 -4.64 -22.88 -8.10
N GLU A 230 -3.85 -22.04 -8.75
CA GLU A 230 -2.58 -21.55 -8.19
C GLU A 230 -1.70 -22.66 -7.59
N ARG A 231 -1.71 -23.85 -8.24
CA ARG A 231 -0.98 -25.06 -7.78
C ARG A 231 -1.39 -25.51 -6.37
N GLY A 232 -2.69 -25.38 -6.06
CA GLY A 232 -3.25 -25.74 -4.75
C GLY A 232 -2.98 -24.74 -3.62
N ARG A 233 -2.44 -23.56 -3.96
CA ARG A 233 -2.13 -22.52 -2.96
C ARG A 233 -3.27 -21.50 -2.77
N ARG A 234 -4.14 -21.35 -3.78
CA ARG A 234 -5.32 -20.51 -3.73
C ARG A 234 -6.40 -21.06 -4.66
N ALA A 235 -7.47 -21.58 -4.09
CA ALA A 235 -8.56 -22.18 -4.86
C ALA A 235 -9.50 -21.12 -5.46
N GLY A 236 -10.37 -21.57 -6.36
CA GLY A 236 -11.37 -20.76 -7.05
C GLY A 236 -10.93 -20.41 -8.47
N THR A 237 -11.91 -20.31 -9.37
CA THR A 237 -11.67 -19.94 -10.77
C THR A 237 -10.93 -18.62 -10.85
N GLU A 238 -9.88 -18.59 -11.65
CA GLU A 238 -9.04 -17.41 -11.82
C GLU A 238 -9.84 -16.24 -12.43
N ASN A 239 -9.72 -15.06 -11.87
CA ASN A 239 -10.20 -13.78 -12.44
C ASN A 239 -9.30 -13.40 -13.63
N THR A 240 -9.48 -14.10 -14.77
CA THR A 240 -8.58 -14.04 -15.93
C THR A 240 -8.38 -12.61 -16.41
N ALA A 241 -9.46 -11.86 -16.64
CA ALA A 241 -9.37 -10.47 -17.08
C ALA A 241 -8.67 -9.56 -16.05
N GLY A 242 -8.99 -9.74 -14.75
CA GLY A 242 -8.33 -8.99 -13.68
C GLY A 242 -6.84 -9.31 -13.56
N ILE A 243 -6.46 -10.59 -13.69
CA ILE A 243 -5.06 -11.04 -13.65
C ILE A 243 -4.28 -10.47 -14.83
N VAL A 244 -4.84 -10.50 -16.04
CA VAL A 244 -4.23 -9.89 -17.23
C VAL A 244 -4.06 -8.38 -17.04
N GLY A 245 -5.09 -7.72 -16.49
CA GLY A 245 -5.02 -6.30 -16.15
C GLY A 245 -3.93 -5.97 -15.11
N LEU A 246 -3.76 -6.81 -14.08
CA LEU A 246 -2.66 -6.67 -13.12
C LEU A 246 -1.28 -6.77 -13.81
N GLY A 247 -1.11 -7.77 -14.68
CA GLY A 247 0.12 -7.95 -15.45
C GLY A 247 0.43 -6.76 -16.37
N ALA A 248 -0.58 -6.26 -17.09
CA ALA A 248 -0.44 -5.08 -17.94
C ALA A 248 -0.12 -3.82 -17.11
N ALA A 249 -0.78 -3.63 -15.97
CA ALA A 249 -0.57 -2.49 -15.10
C ALA A 249 0.85 -2.44 -14.51
N ILE A 250 1.37 -3.57 -14.05
CA ILE A 250 2.73 -3.60 -13.49
C ILE A 250 3.79 -3.37 -14.58
N GLU A 251 3.59 -3.90 -15.78
CA GLU A 251 4.49 -3.66 -16.90
C GLU A 251 4.50 -2.18 -17.29
N LEU A 252 3.33 -1.54 -17.37
CA LEU A 252 3.18 -0.11 -17.64
C LEU A 252 3.88 0.73 -16.56
N ALA A 253 3.61 0.46 -15.29
CA ALA A 253 4.19 1.18 -14.15
C ALA A 253 5.73 1.06 -14.12
N CYS A 254 6.28 -0.13 -14.43
CA CYS A 254 7.73 -0.35 -14.46
C CYS A 254 8.42 0.25 -15.68
N SER A 255 7.73 0.42 -16.81
CA SER A 255 8.35 0.89 -18.07
C SER A 255 8.94 2.29 -17.95
N ASN A 256 8.33 3.17 -17.15
CA ASN A 256 8.72 4.58 -16.99
C ASN A 256 8.91 4.96 -15.50
N MET A 257 9.15 3.99 -14.62
CA MET A 257 9.14 4.17 -13.16
C MET A 257 10.05 5.32 -12.69
N GLU A 258 11.31 5.37 -13.16
CA GLU A 258 12.26 6.39 -12.72
C GLU A 258 11.86 7.80 -13.18
N GLU A 259 11.34 7.95 -14.39
CA GLU A 259 10.88 9.23 -14.92
C GLU A 259 9.63 9.69 -14.19
N ASN A 260 8.65 8.80 -14.02
CA ASN A 260 7.44 9.06 -13.26
C ASN A 260 7.76 9.42 -11.79
N ALA A 261 8.66 8.69 -11.13
CA ALA A 261 9.07 9.00 -9.77
C ALA A 261 9.75 10.38 -9.66
N ARG A 262 10.59 10.75 -10.63
CA ARG A 262 11.21 12.10 -10.67
C ARG A 262 10.17 13.20 -10.86
N ARG A 263 9.24 13.03 -11.82
CA ARG A 263 8.17 13.99 -12.09
C ARG A 263 7.25 14.14 -10.88
N MET A 264 6.80 13.03 -10.32
CA MET A 264 5.94 13.03 -9.11
C MET A 264 6.64 13.68 -7.91
N THR A 265 7.93 13.38 -7.71
CA THR A 265 8.73 14.00 -6.65
C THR A 265 8.81 15.52 -6.82
N ALA A 266 8.99 16.02 -8.03
CA ALA A 266 9.01 17.46 -8.30
C ALA A 266 7.65 18.11 -7.97
N LEU A 267 6.54 17.52 -8.43
CA LEU A 267 5.19 18.01 -8.13
C LEU A 267 4.86 17.92 -6.63
N ARG A 268 5.22 16.82 -5.97
CA ARG A 268 5.09 16.63 -4.53
C ARG A 268 5.82 17.72 -3.75
N ASN A 269 7.07 17.97 -4.12
CA ASN A 269 7.88 18.98 -3.44
C ASN A 269 7.29 20.38 -3.65
N ARG A 270 6.85 20.73 -4.87
CA ARG A 270 6.13 21.98 -5.16
C ARG A 270 4.88 22.11 -4.28
N LEU A 271 4.10 21.04 -4.12
CA LEU A 271 2.92 21.04 -3.24
C LEU A 271 3.31 21.27 -1.78
N MET A 272 4.34 20.59 -1.29
CA MET A 272 4.83 20.72 0.08
C MET A 272 5.35 22.14 0.36
N GLU A 273 6.20 22.67 -0.50
CA GLU A 273 6.76 24.04 -0.39
C GLU A 273 5.67 25.10 -0.46
N GLY A 274 4.68 24.89 -1.35
CA GLY A 274 3.53 25.79 -1.48
C GLY A 274 2.66 25.80 -0.21
N ILE A 275 2.35 24.64 0.35
CA ILE A 275 1.59 24.53 1.60
C ILE A 275 2.35 25.23 2.74
N GLU A 276 3.65 24.96 2.90
CA GLU A 276 4.46 25.55 3.98
C GLU A 276 4.62 27.06 3.86
N ARG A 277 4.69 27.59 2.63
CA ARG A 277 4.81 29.04 2.38
C ARG A 277 3.48 29.78 2.57
N GLU A 278 2.37 29.19 2.11
CA GLU A 278 1.09 29.89 2.01
C GLU A 278 0.18 29.69 3.24
N ILE A 279 0.39 28.62 4.01
CA ILE A 279 -0.52 28.23 5.10
C ILE A 279 0.27 28.16 6.41
N PRO A 280 0.08 29.12 7.34
CA PRO A 280 0.75 29.04 8.63
C PRO A 280 0.22 27.88 9.50
N TYR A 281 0.97 27.50 10.54
CA TYR A 281 0.59 26.48 11.51
C TYR A 281 0.26 25.12 10.88
N VAL A 282 1.05 24.69 9.91
CA VAL A 282 1.02 23.34 9.33
C VAL A 282 2.18 22.50 9.86
N LYS A 283 1.99 21.19 9.90
CA LYS A 283 3.03 20.21 10.22
C LYS A 283 3.03 19.12 9.15
N LEU A 284 4.15 18.91 8.49
CA LEU A 284 4.34 17.74 7.62
C LEU A 284 4.35 16.47 8.47
N ASN A 285 3.58 15.46 8.07
CA ASN A 285 3.55 14.14 8.68
C ASN A 285 4.37 13.17 7.83
N GLY A 286 5.20 12.35 8.50
CA GLY A 286 6.12 11.42 7.85
C GLY A 286 7.45 12.04 7.43
N HIS A 287 8.37 11.19 6.96
CA HIS A 287 9.73 11.59 6.60
C HIS A 287 9.75 12.52 5.38
N ARG A 288 10.59 13.54 5.37
CA ARG A 288 10.59 14.56 4.30
C ARG A 288 11.14 14.03 2.96
N THR A 289 12.17 13.21 3.00
CA THR A 289 12.89 12.70 1.81
C THR A 289 12.66 11.21 1.57
N GLU A 290 12.78 10.37 2.62
CA GLU A 290 12.48 8.93 2.53
C GLU A 290 10.96 8.73 2.48
N ARG A 291 10.38 9.11 1.34
CA ARG A 291 8.94 9.23 1.13
C ARG A 291 8.57 8.79 -0.28
N LEU A 292 7.40 8.17 -0.41
CA LEU A 292 6.79 7.89 -1.71
C LEU A 292 6.76 9.14 -2.59
N PRO A 293 7.03 9.02 -3.89
CA PRO A 293 7.13 10.17 -4.80
C PRO A 293 5.83 10.96 -4.92
N ASN A 294 4.68 10.36 -4.61
CA ASN A 294 3.35 10.92 -4.85
C ASN A 294 2.59 11.29 -3.57
N ASN A 295 3.13 11.08 -2.37
CA ASN A 295 2.37 11.24 -1.12
C ASN A 295 2.74 12.51 -0.38
N VAL A 296 1.72 13.28 0.03
CA VAL A 296 1.81 14.46 0.89
C VAL A 296 0.79 14.30 2.00
N ASN A 297 1.20 14.51 3.25
CA ASN A 297 0.30 14.49 4.41
C ASN A 297 0.67 15.63 5.37
N TYR A 298 -0.30 16.49 5.64
CA TYR A 298 -0.14 17.62 6.57
C TYR A 298 -1.23 17.61 7.63
N SER A 299 -0.86 17.94 8.86
CA SER A 299 -1.80 18.40 9.88
C SER A 299 -1.86 19.93 9.86
N ILE A 300 -3.08 20.48 9.73
CA ILE A 300 -3.36 21.92 9.71
C ILE A 300 -4.02 22.27 11.04
N LYS A 301 -3.31 23.04 11.89
CA LYS A 301 -3.77 23.30 13.26
C LYS A 301 -5.04 24.17 13.29
N PHE A 302 -5.83 23.95 14.35
CA PHE A 302 -7.05 24.69 14.73
C PHE A 302 -8.28 24.43 13.87
N ILE A 303 -8.25 23.43 12.99
CA ILE A 303 -9.36 23.03 12.13
C ILE A 303 -9.44 21.50 12.03
N GLU A 304 -10.60 20.99 11.67
CA GLU A 304 -10.84 19.56 11.52
C GLU A 304 -10.63 19.11 10.07
N GLY A 305 -10.02 17.95 9.89
CA GLY A 305 -9.73 17.35 8.59
C GLY A 305 -11.00 17.09 7.75
N GLU A 306 -12.07 16.62 8.35
CA GLU A 306 -13.33 16.38 7.65
C GLU A 306 -13.89 17.66 7.03
N SER A 307 -13.86 18.77 7.78
CA SER A 307 -14.23 20.08 7.27
C SER A 307 -13.34 20.54 6.12
N ILE A 308 -12.03 20.24 6.17
CA ILE A 308 -11.10 20.51 5.07
C ILE A 308 -11.53 19.71 3.84
N LEU A 309 -11.78 18.39 3.98
CA LEU A 309 -12.16 17.52 2.87
C LEU A 309 -13.46 17.96 2.20
N LEU A 310 -14.49 18.33 2.97
CA LEU A 310 -15.75 18.86 2.45
C LEU A 310 -15.54 20.16 1.64
N MET A 311 -14.70 21.06 2.15
CA MET A 311 -14.39 22.31 1.44
C MET A 311 -13.59 22.07 0.16
N LEU A 312 -12.65 21.09 0.15
CA LEU A 312 -11.93 20.68 -1.04
C LEU A 312 -12.86 20.07 -2.08
N ASP A 313 -13.75 19.17 -1.68
CA ASP A 313 -14.74 18.52 -2.57
C ASP A 313 -15.68 19.53 -3.20
N MET A 314 -16.16 20.51 -2.44
CA MET A 314 -16.98 21.64 -2.98
C MET A 314 -16.24 22.46 -4.05
N ASN A 315 -14.90 22.41 -4.08
CA ASN A 315 -14.06 23.04 -5.10
C ASN A 315 -13.55 22.02 -6.15
N GLY A 316 -14.08 20.79 -6.16
CA GLY A 316 -13.75 19.77 -7.13
C GLY A 316 -12.42 19.06 -6.89
N ILE A 317 -11.86 19.13 -5.67
CA ILE A 317 -10.62 18.47 -5.29
C ILE A 317 -10.96 17.26 -4.41
N ALA A 318 -10.67 16.05 -4.90
CA ALA A 318 -10.77 14.82 -4.12
C ALA A 318 -9.50 14.62 -3.30
N ALA A 319 -9.64 14.48 -1.98
CA ALA A 319 -8.54 14.22 -1.04
C ALA A 319 -9.05 13.32 0.09
N SER A 320 -8.17 12.86 0.98
CA SER A 320 -8.53 12.01 2.11
C SER A 320 -7.92 12.55 3.41
N SER A 321 -8.53 12.22 4.55
CA SER A 321 -7.82 12.21 5.84
C SER A 321 -6.99 10.94 5.93
N GLY A 322 -6.00 10.90 6.81
CA GLY A 322 -5.16 9.71 7.00
C GLY A 322 -5.94 8.42 7.19
N SER A 323 -7.11 8.46 7.80
CA SER A 323 -7.96 7.30 8.13
C SER A 323 -9.05 6.98 7.12
N ALA A 324 -8.81 7.09 5.81
CA ALA A 324 -9.81 6.81 4.76
C ALA A 324 -10.49 5.42 4.87
N CYS A 325 -9.86 4.45 5.52
CA CYS A 325 -10.42 3.10 5.73
C CYS A 325 -11.37 3.00 6.94
N THR A 326 -11.46 4.04 7.76
CA THR A 326 -12.35 4.13 8.92
C THR A 326 -13.38 5.26 8.76
N SER A 327 -13.83 5.51 7.52
CA SER A 327 -14.88 6.50 7.23
C SER A 327 -16.12 6.21 8.07
N GLY A 328 -16.30 6.98 9.14
CA GLY A 328 -17.36 6.81 10.14
C GLY A 328 -16.85 6.76 11.60
N SER A 329 -15.54 6.66 11.83
CA SER A 329 -14.96 6.87 13.16
C SER A 329 -14.55 8.33 13.34
N LEU A 330 -14.98 8.92 14.43
CA LEU A 330 -14.53 10.25 14.87
C LEU A 330 -13.09 10.22 15.43
N ASP A 331 -12.47 9.05 15.48
CA ASP A 331 -11.13 8.89 16.04
C ASP A 331 -10.05 9.29 15.01
N PRO A 332 -8.99 9.98 15.44
CA PRO A 332 -7.87 10.31 14.59
C PRO A 332 -7.13 9.05 14.12
N SER A 333 -6.39 9.19 13.02
CA SER A 333 -5.57 8.10 12.48
C SER A 333 -4.62 7.50 13.54
N HIS A 334 -4.65 6.17 13.69
CA HIS A 334 -3.72 5.44 14.54
C HIS A 334 -2.25 5.69 14.12
N VAL A 335 -1.99 5.89 12.83
CA VAL A 335 -0.67 6.23 12.30
C VAL A 335 -0.19 7.57 12.87
N LEU A 336 -1.02 8.61 12.78
CA LEU A 336 -0.65 9.94 13.27
C LEU A 336 -0.46 9.97 14.80
N LEU A 337 -1.27 9.22 15.54
CA LEU A 337 -1.09 9.05 16.98
C LEU A 337 0.23 8.31 17.29
N ALA A 338 0.56 7.29 16.50
CA ALA A 338 1.82 6.55 16.63
C ALA A 338 3.07 7.42 16.36
N LEU A 339 2.95 8.46 15.50
CA LEU A 339 4.00 9.47 15.29
C LEU A 339 4.12 10.46 16.48
N GLY A 340 3.32 10.29 17.53
CA GLY A 340 3.33 11.17 18.71
C GLY A 340 2.52 12.46 18.54
N LEU A 341 1.66 12.58 17.55
CA LEU A 341 0.80 13.76 17.41
C LEU A 341 -0.30 13.74 18.48
N PRO A 342 -0.56 14.85 19.17
CA PRO A 342 -1.76 15.01 19.99
C PRO A 342 -3.03 14.82 19.17
N HIS A 343 -4.10 14.31 19.79
CA HIS A 343 -5.39 14.07 19.13
C HIS A 343 -5.89 15.27 18.32
N GLU A 344 -5.86 16.48 18.92
CA GLU A 344 -6.30 17.72 18.28
C GLU A 344 -5.51 18.10 17.02
N ILE A 345 -4.23 17.72 16.96
CA ILE A 345 -3.36 17.95 15.80
C ILE A 345 -3.61 16.87 14.73
N ALA A 346 -3.76 15.62 15.14
CA ALA A 346 -4.03 14.51 14.26
C ALA A 346 -5.38 14.62 13.54
N HIS A 347 -6.41 15.17 14.22
CA HIS A 347 -7.72 15.45 13.62
C HIS A 347 -7.67 16.47 12.46
N GLY A 348 -6.74 17.39 12.46
CA GLY A 348 -6.58 18.40 11.40
C GLY A 348 -5.81 17.89 10.17
N SER A 349 -5.69 16.58 9.97
CA SER A 349 -4.87 16.03 8.90
C SER A 349 -5.58 15.97 7.55
N VAL A 350 -4.79 16.19 6.49
CA VAL A 350 -5.19 15.99 5.10
C VAL A 350 -4.09 15.24 4.36
N ARG A 351 -4.47 14.20 3.63
CA ARG A 351 -3.60 13.46 2.72
C ARG A 351 -3.94 13.82 1.28
N LEU A 352 -2.93 14.23 0.54
CA LEU A 352 -2.98 14.57 -0.87
C LEU A 352 -2.01 13.63 -1.62
N THR A 353 -2.54 12.80 -2.51
CA THR A 353 -1.72 11.84 -3.27
C THR A 353 -1.89 12.05 -4.76
N LEU A 354 -0.79 12.41 -5.40
CA LEU A 354 -0.71 12.73 -6.81
C LEU A 354 -0.88 11.47 -7.68
N GLY A 355 -1.37 11.64 -8.88
CA GLY A 355 -1.50 10.61 -9.91
C GLY A 355 -0.71 10.96 -11.18
N ASP A 356 -0.67 10.02 -12.12
CA ASP A 356 0.05 10.20 -13.39
C ASP A 356 -0.49 11.37 -14.22
N ASP A 357 -1.76 11.73 -14.07
CA ASP A 357 -2.41 12.85 -14.76
C ASP A 357 -2.26 14.18 -14.01
N THR A 358 -1.64 14.20 -12.83
CA THR A 358 -1.49 15.45 -12.05
C THR A 358 -0.54 16.42 -12.75
N THR A 359 -0.95 17.67 -12.90
CA THR A 359 -0.18 18.76 -13.52
C THR A 359 0.32 19.78 -12.50
N GLU A 360 1.24 20.67 -12.88
CA GLU A 360 1.68 21.79 -12.02
C GLU A 360 0.52 22.75 -11.71
N GLU A 361 -0.36 22.98 -12.70
CA GLU A 361 -1.55 23.84 -12.52
C GLU A 361 -2.55 23.21 -11.56
N ASP A 362 -2.62 21.87 -11.47
CA ASP A 362 -3.44 21.20 -10.45
C ASP A 362 -2.86 21.40 -9.07
N VAL A 363 -1.55 21.28 -8.93
CA VAL A 363 -0.84 21.51 -7.67
C VAL A 363 -1.06 22.96 -7.19
N ASP A 364 -0.87 23.96 -8.06
CA ASP A 364 -1.07 25.36 -7.73
C ASP A 364 -2.51 25.66 -7.33
N TYR A 365 -3.48 25.07 -8.05
CA TYR A 365 -4.91 25.18 -7.71
C TYR A 365 -5.22 24.58 -6.34
N VAL A 366 -4.67 23.41 -6.02
CA VAL A 366 -4.85 22.76 -4.71
C VAL A 366 -4.28 23.64 -3.59
N ILE A 367 -3.10 24.22 -3.76
CA ILE A 367 -2.49 25.13 -2.77
C ILE A 367 -3.40 26.35 -2.52
N GLU A 368 -3.88 26.99 -3.60
CA GLU A 368 -4.77 28.16 -3.50
C GLU A 368 -6.06 27.84 -2.74
N VAL A 369 -6.73 26.73 -3.11
CA VAL A 369 -7.99 26.32 -2.48
C VAL A 369 -7.76 25.91 -1.03
N LEU A 370 -6.69 25.17 -0.73
CA LEU A 370 -6.36 24.73 0.62
C LEU A 370 -6.07 25.94 1.54
N LYS A 371 -5.36 26.96 1.02
CA LYS A 371 -5.14 28.23 1.72
C LYS A 371 -6.45 28.91 2.11
N LYS A 372 -7.32 29.14 1.13
CA LYS A 372 -8.65 29.76 1.35
C LYS A 372 -9.51 28.96 2.33
N THR A 373 -9.43 27.64 2.22
CA THR A 373 -10.12 26.70 3.13
C THR A 373 -9.59 26.86 4.57
N ALA A 374 -8.28 26.86 4.76
CA ALA A 374 -7.67 27.01 6.07
C ALA A 374 -8.01 28.38 6.72
N GLU A 375 -7.93 29.47 5.96
CA GLU A 375 -8.30 30.83 6.41
C GLU A 375 -9.78 30.88 6.85
N ARG A 376 -10.69 30.36 6.02
CA ARG A 376 -12.13 30.35 6.31
C ARG A 376 -12.48 29.53 7.55
N LEU A 377 -11.95 28.30 7.64
CA LEU A 377 -12.25 27.41 8.76
C LEU A 377 -11.65 27.95 10.07
N ARG A 378 -10.43 28.53 10.05
CA ARG A 378 -9.84 29.18 11.22
C ARG A 378 -10.64 30.40 11.70
N ALA A 379 -11.17 31.21 10.79
CA ALA A 379 -12.02 32.34 11.16
C ALA A 379 -13.30 31.92 11.91
N MET A 380 -13.72 30.66 11.77
CA MET A 380 -14.87 30.07 12.44
C MET A 380 -14.48 29.24 13.67
N SER A 381 -13.20 28.94 13.85
CA SER A 381 -12.71 28.07 14.92
C SER A 381 -12.53 28.81 16.24
N PRO A 382 -13.12 28.35 17.34
CA PRO A 382 -12.90 28.94 18.67
C PRO A 382 -11.46 28.71 19.19
N LEU A 383 -10.71 27.80 18.56
CA LEU A 383 -9.34 27.45 18.94
C LEU A 383 -8.29 28.39 18.32
N TYR A 384 -8.69 29.17 17.30
CA TYR A 384 -7.79 30.10 16.61
C TYR A 384 -8.01 31.52 17.11
N LYS A 385 -6.97 32.12 17.70
CA LYS A 385 -7.06 33.46 18.28
C LYS A 385 -6.34 34.55 17.47
N GLY A 386 -5.97 34.26 16.20
CA GLY A 386 -5.27 35.18 15.31
C GLY A 386 -3.76 35.13 15.47
#